data_3b0b368fb7fd1e3098083a563d29b358
#
_entry.id   3b0b368fb7fd1e3098083a563d29b358
#
_cell.length_a   1.000
_cell.length_b   1.000
_cell.length_c   1.000
_cell.angle_alpha   90.00
_cell.angle_beta   90.00
_cell.angle_gamma   90.00
#
_symmetry.space_group_name_H-M   'P 1'
#
loop_
_entity.id
_entity.type
_entity.pdbx_description
1 polymer ?
#
loop_
_entity_poly.entity_id
_entity_poly.type
_entity_poly.pdbx_seq_one_letter_code
_entity_poly.pdbx_strand_id
1 'polypeptide(L)'
;GKGAHGSEPENGVDAIAIAAQILTALQSIVSRSVSPLDAAVVSVGTIKGGNRYNVIADEVLLEGTVRTINPETQEKMPGRIEALVRGIARGMGGDCDMEYVKGYPPLMNDPELAKTAFSVLKKVVGEEKIVYVEKPALGGEDFAFFSKEIPALFLWLGCRPEGVAREDMPPLHNNMFLPDEKALSLGVETLVSCALEYLEGRKGA
;
A
#
# COMPACT_ATOMS: atom_id res chain seq x y z
N GLY A 1 -4.33 11.61 26.75
CA GLY A 1 -3.97 11.42 28.15
C GLY A 1 -4.29 12.60 29.07
N LYS A 2 -3.54 12.70 30.15
CA LYS A 2 -3.62 13.81 31.14
C LYS A 2 -2.23 14.11 31.67
N GLY A 3 -1.77 15.35 31.48
CA GLY A 3 -0.47 15.79 31.97
C GLY A 3 -0.36 15.77 33.50
N ALA A 4 0.85 15.49 33.99
CA ALA A 4 1.19 15.52 35.41
C ALA A 4 2.71 15.72 35.61
N HIS A 5 3.15 15.96 36.82
CA HIS A 5 4.56 15.98 37.14
C HIS A 5 5.14 14.55 37.03
N GLY A 6 6.32 14.39 36.43
CA GLY A 6 6.89 13.07 36.18
C GLY A 6 7.20 12.25 37.43
N SER A 7 7.27 12.89 38.63
CA SER A 7 7.39 12.20 39.92
C SER A 7 6.05 11.82 40.56
N GLU A 8 4.94 12.22 39.98
CA GLU A 8 3.56 11.98 40.48
C GLU A 8 2.69 11.38 39.34
N PRO A 9 3.10 10.23 38.76
CA PRO A 9 2.40 9.65 37.61
C PRO A 9 0.96 9.24 37.88
N GLU A 10 0.61 8.96 39.15
CA GLU A 10 -0.74 8.62 39.61
C GLU A 10 -1.75 9.78 39.45
N ASN A 11 -1.27 11.02 39.29
CA ASN A 11 -2.11 12.19 39.04
C ASN A 11 -2.38 12.45 37.55
N GLY A 12 -1.71 11.70 36.67
CA GLY A 12 -1.77 11.80 35.22
C GLY A 12 -2.34 10.58 34.52
N VAL A 13 -2.39 10.67 33.18
CA VAL A 13 -2.60 9.54 32.25
C VAL A 13 -1.56 9.67 31.15
N ASP A 14 -0.60 8.76 31.12
CA ASP A 14 0.58 8.86 30.27
C ASP A 14 0.28 8.48 28.83
N ALA A 15 0.13 9.47 27.96
CA ALA A 15 -0.13 9.27 26.54
C ALA A 15 1.06 8.56 25.81
N ILE A 16 2.32 8.75 26.28
CA ILE A 16 3.47 8.04 25.69
C ILE A 16 3.42 6.56 26.04
N ALA A 17 3.09 6.21 27.28
CA ALA A 17 2.95 4.81 27.70
C ALA A 17 1.79 4.14 26.92
N ILE A 18 0.67 4.82 26.73
CA ILE A 18 -0.46 4.35 25.91
C ILE A 18 0.02 4.12 24.45
N ALA A 19 0.66 5.10 23.85
CA ALA A 19 1.15 5.01 22.45
C ALA A 19 2.13 3.86 22.24
N ALA A 20 3.00 3.58 23.21
CA ALA A 20 3.92 2.45 23.17
C ALA A 20 3.19 1.10 23.13
N GLN A 21 2.14 0.94 23.93
CA GLN A 21 1.29 -0.26 23.89
C GLN A 21 0.53 -0.38 22.57
N ILE A 22 -0.01 0.72 22.06
CA ILE A 22 -0.69 0.77 20.76
C ILE A 22 0.25 0.35 19.63
N LEU A 23 1.47 0.89 19.57
CA LEU A 23 2.47 0.56 18.55
C LEU A 23 2.79 -0.94 18.54
N THR A 24 2.96 -1.52 19.71
CA THR A 24 3.21 -2.95 19.87
C THR A 24 2.01 -3.79 19.44
N ALA A 25 0.81 -3.41 19.90
CA ALA A 25 -0.41 -4.16 19.63
C ALA A 25 -0.87 -4.08 18.17
N LEU A 26 -0.60 -2.96 17.46
CA LEU A 26 -0.90 -2.81 16.03
C LEU A 26 -0.26 -3.91 15.17
N GLN A 27 0.89 -4.46 15.59
CA GLN A 27 1.53 -5.59 14.91
C GLN A 27 0.64 -6.85 14.92
N SER A 28 -0.23 -6.98 15.91
CA SER A 28 -1.17 -8.10 16.01
C SER A 28 -2.29 -8.05 14.98
N ILE A 29 -2.61 -6.89 14.44
CA ILE A 29 -3.62 -6.73 13.37
C ILE A 29 -3.24 -7.62 12.19
N VAL A 30 -2.02 -7.48 11.69
CA VAL A 30 -1.54 -8.28 10.55
C VAL A 30 -1.30 -9.73 10.97
N SER A 31 -0.61 -9.95 12.09
CA SER A 31 -0.17 -11.29 12.47
C SER A 31 -1.28 -12.19 13.04
N ARG A 32 -2.40 -11.64 13.52
CA ARG A 32 -3.48 -12.40 14.20
C ARG A 32 -4.89 -12.17 13.65
N SER A 33 -5.10 -11.08 12.89
CA SER A 33 -6.45 -10.73 12.40
C SER A 33 -6.57 -10.75 10.88
N VAL A 34 -5.47 -10.93 10.16
CA VAL A 34 -5.44 -11.10 8.70
C VAL A 34 -5.05 -12.54 8.39
N SER A 35 -5.65 -13.12 7.34
CA SER A 35 -5.27 -14.45 6.87
C SER A 35 -3.77 -14.46 6.51
N PRO A 36 -3.01 -15.50 6.88
CA PRO A 36 -1.60 -15.61 6.49
C PRO A 36 -1.40 -15.74 4.97
N LEU A 37 -2.47 -16.00 4.21
CA LEU A 37 -2.47 -16.02 2.74
C LEU A 37 -2.77 -14.65 2.13
N ASP A 38 -3.21 -13.67 2.93
CA ASP A 38 -3.45 -12.30 2.49
C ASP A 38 -2.25 -11.41 2.82
N ALA A 39 -1.81 -10.63 1.84
CA ALA A 39 -0.79 -9.62 2.10
C ALA A 39 -1.42 -8.35 2.69
N ALA A 40 -0.94 -7.96 3.86
CA ALA A 40 -1.33 -6.73 4.52
C ALA A 40 -0.14 -6.09 5.26
N VAL A 41 -0.13 -4.78 5.32
CA VAL A 41 0.86 -3.99 6.05
C VAL A 41 0.14 -2.95 6.89
N VAL A 42 0.55 -2.80 8.14
CA VAL A 42 0.21 -1.69 9.04
C VAL A 42 1.52 -1.12 9.55
N SER A 43 1.85 0.09 9.14
CA SER A 43 3.09 0.76 9.54
C SER A 43 2.81 2.13 10.11
N VAL A 44 3.34 2.40 11.30
CA VAL A 44 3.38 3.76 11.86
C VAL A 44 4.71 4.37 11.47
N GLY A 45 4.67 5.43 10.69
CA GLY A 45 5.86 6.12 10.15
C GLY A 45 6.29 7.31 10.99
N THR A 46 5.38 7.93 11.74
CA THR A 46 5.71 9.05 12.63
C THR A 46 5.07 8.88 14.00
N ILE A 47 5.78 9.39 15.00
CA ILE A 47 5.30 9.54 16.37
C ILE A 47 5.76 10.89 16.91
N LYS A 48 4.84 11.66 17.47
CA LYS A 48 5.12 12.98 18.08
C LYS A 48 4.37 13.09 19.39
N GLY A 49 5.04 13.46 20.47
CA GLY A 49 4.41 13.65 21.77
C GLY A 49 5.40 14.01 22.86
N GLY A 50 4.85 14.58 23.95
CA GLY A 50 5.62 15.07 25.07
C GLY A 50 6.31 16.41 24.81
N ASN A 51 6.45 17.21 25.89
CA ASN A 51 7.02 18.57 25.83
C ASN A 51 8.32 18.69 26.64
N ARG A 52 8.43 17.97 27.76
CA ARG A 52 9.56 18.02 28.68
C ARG A 52 9.81 16.64 29.28
N TYR A 53 11.06 16.33 29.57
CA TYR A 53 11.50 15.03 30.12
C TYR A 53 10.92 14.71 31.50
N ASN A 54 10.49 15.71 32.26
CA ASN A 54 9.96 15.56 33.62
C ASN A 54 8.45 15.82 33.74
N VAL A 55 7.72 15.78 32.61
CA VAL A 55 6.25 15.99 32.54
C VAL A 55 5.64 14.82 31.81
N ILE A 56 4.61 14.23 32.42
CA ILE A 56 3.76 13.21 31.76
C ILE A 56 3.07 13.83 30.55
N ALA A 57 3.22 13.20 29.39
CA ALA A 57 2.59 13.68 28.17
C ALA A 57 1.07 13.51 28.20
N ASP A 58 0.37 14.53 27.82
CA ASP A 58 -1.09 14.55 27.68
C ASP A 58 -1.57 14.15 26.27
N GLU A 59 -0.68 14.19 25.27
CA GLU A 59 -1.03 13.86 23.91
C GLU A 59 0.16 13.18 23.17
N VAL A 60 -0.18 12.23 22.31
CA VAL A 60 0.74 11.65 21.30
C VAL A 60 0.01 11.50 19.99
N LEU A 61 0.60 12.01 18.90
CA LEU A 61 0.16 11.81 17.54
C LEU A 61 0.93 10.66 16.90
N LEU A 62 0.21 9.70 16.32
CA LEU A 62 0.74 8.62 15.50
C LEU A 62 0.19 8.77 14.08
N GLU A 63 1.06 8.74 13.07
CA GLU A 63 0.66 8.75 11.67
C GLU A 63 1.26 7.52 10.97
N GLY A 64 0.44 6.86 10.15
CA GLY A 64 0.85 5.63 9.54
C GLY A 64 0.16 5.32 8.23
N THR A 65 0.44 4.15 7.70
CA THR A 65 -0.15 3.67 6.44
C THR A 65 -0.61 2.23 6.59
N VAL A 66 -1.71 1.91 5.89
CA VAL A 66 -2.24 0.56 5.75
C VAL A 66 -2.22 0.18 4.27
N ARG A 67 -1.77 -1.03 3.95
CA ARG A 67 -1.81 -1.58 2.61
C ARG A 67 -2.38 -2.99 2.66
N THR A 68 -3.22 -3.32 1.70
CA THR A 68 -3.81 -4.66 1.54
C THR A 68 -3.99 -4.95 0.06
N ILE A 69 -4.00 -6.21 -0.31
CA ILE A 69 -4.31 -6.65 -1.68
C ILE A 69 -5.74 -7.23 -1.78
N ASN A 70 -6.33 -7.62 -0.66
CA ASN A 70 -7.67 -8.17 -0.61
C ASN A 70 -8.68 -7.06 -0.25
N PRO A 71 -9.70 -6.80 -1.12
CA PRO A 71 -10.70 -5.76 -0.87
C PRO A 71 -11.50 -5.98 0.42
N GLU A 72 -11.81 -7.24 0.77
CA GLU A 72 -12.55 -7.55 2.00
C GLU A 72 -11.70 -7.26 3.25
N THR A 73 -10.41 -7.58 3.19
CA THR A 73 -9.46 -7.23 4.24
C THR A 73 -9.33 -5.71 4.37
N GLN A 74 -9.27 -4.97 3.25
CA GLN A 74 -9.22 -3.52 3.25
C GLN A 74 -10.42 -2.89 3.97
N GLU A 75 -11.63 -3.35 3.69
CA GLU A 75 -12.85 -2.83 4.31
C GLU A 75 -12.91 -3.07 5.83
N LYS A 76 -12.31 -4.15 6.31
CA LYS A 76 -12.29 -4.50 7.74
C LYS A 76 -11.21 -3.77 8.55
N MET A 77 -10.16 -3.25 7.89
CA MET A 77 -9.00 -2.67 8.59
C MET A 77 -9.34 -1.47 9.48
N PRO A 78 -10.13 -0.46 9.02
CA PRO A 78 -10.44 0.70 9.87
C PRO A 78 -11.06 0.30 11.21
N GLY A 79 -12.10 -0.54 11.17
CA GLY A 79 -12.79 -0.98 12.39
C GLY A 79 -11.91 -1.82 13.32
N ARG A 80 -11.03 -2.65 12.78
CA ARG A 80 -10.08 -3.44 13.58
C ARG A 80 -9.06 -2.56 14.28
N ILE A 81 -8.48 -1.60 13.55
CA ILE A 81 -7.50 -0.66 14.10
C ILE A 81 -8.17 0.19 15.20
N GLU A 82 -9.34 0.76 14.90
CA GLU A 82 -10.05 1.61 15.85
C GLU A 82 -10.40 0.86 17.14
N ALA A 83 -10.96 -0.33 17.03
CA ALA A 83 -11.31 -1.15 18.20
C ALA A 83 -10.09 -1.46 19.08
N LEU A 84 -8.96 -1.80 18.45
CA LEU A 84 -7.71 -2.09 19.16
C LEU A 84 -7.17 -0.85 19.88
N VAL A 85 -7.03 0.27 19.14
CA VAL A 85 -6.43 1.51 19.63
C VAL A 85 -7.29 2.10 20.77
N ARG A 86 -8.61 2.21 20.58
CA ARG A 86 -9.54 2.69 21.64
C ARG A 86 -9.57 1.75 22.85
N GLY A 87 -9.55 0.43 22.59
CA GLY A 87 -9.53 -0.55 23.69
C GLY A 87 -8.33 -0.38 24.60
N ILE A 88 -7.13 -0.20 24.03
CA ILE A 88 -5.91 0.03 24.79
C ILE A 88 -5.93 1.39 25.51
N ALA A 89 -6.27 2.47 24.78
CA ALA A 89 -6.29 3.80 25.35
C ALA A 89 -7.22 3.88 26.55
N ARG A 90 -8.45 3.37 26.43
CA ARG A 90 -9.44 3.34 27.51
C ARG A 90 -9.05 2.42 28.67
N GLY A 91 -8.47 1.26 28.37
CA GLY A 91 -7.96 0.35 29.39
C GLY A 91 -6.85 0.94 30.25
N MET A 92 -6.14 1.96 29.74
CA MET A 92 -5.10 2.70 30.45
C MET A 92 -5.57 4.08 30.97
N GLY A 93 -6.88 4.34 30.95
CA GLY A 93 -7.48 5.56 31.50
C GLY A 93 -7.47 6.76 30.57
N GLY A 94 -7.03 6.60 29.32
CA GLY A 94 -7.07 7.62 28.28
C GLY A 94 -8.18 7.42 27.26
N ASP A 95 -8.10 8.13 26.15
CA ASP A 95 -8.92 7.90 24.96
C ASP A 95 -8.11 8.23 23.70
N CYS A 96 -8.68 8.00 22.51
CA CYS A 96 -8.05 8.39 21.26
C CYS A 96 -9.08 8.84 20.23
N ASP A 97 -8.67 9.78 19.40
CA ASP A 97 -9.33 10.09 18.14
C ASP A 97 -8.58 9.42 17.01
N MET A 98 -9.31 8.82 16.07
CA MET A 98 -8.74 8.18 14.90
C MET A 98 -9.38 8.73 13.63
N GLU A 99 -8.56 9.22 12.76
CA GLU A 99 -8.92 9.51 11.38
C GLU A 99 -8.35 8.42 10.47
N TYR A 100 -9.18 7.83 9.62
CA TYR A 100 -8.77 6.86 8.63
C TYR A 100 -9.13 7.34 7.23
N VAL A 101 -8.12 7.81 6.50
CA VAL A 101 -8.29 8.24 5.10
C VAL A 101 -8.22 7.01 4.20
N LYS A 102 -9.35 6.67 3.58
CA LYS A 102 -9.43 5.56 2.63
C LYS A 102 -8.72 5.95 1.34
N GLY A 103 -7.58 5.33 1.08
CA GLY A 103 -6.77 5.54 -0.11
C GLY A 103 -7.26 4.71 -1.31
N TYR A 104 -6.33 4.37 -2.21
CA TYR A 104 -6.60 3.60 -3.41
C TYR A 104 -7.08 2.17 -3.10
N PRO A 105 -8.03 1.64 -3.88
CA PRO A 105 -8.37 0.21 -3.81
C PRO A 105 -7.20 -0.64 -4.31
N PRO A 106 -7.20 -1.97 -4.05
CA PRO A 106 -6.30 -2.89 -4.72
C PRO A 106 -6.53 -2.86 -6.24
N LEU A 107 -5.43 -2.74 -7.01
CA LEU A 107 -5.48 -2.85 -8.45
C LEU A 107 -5.48 -4.33 -8.85
N MET A 108 -6.49 -4.74 -9.59
CA MET A 108 -6.68 -6.10 -10.08
C MET A 108 -6.82 -6.08 -11.59
N ASN A 109 -5.98 -6.83 -12.29
CA ASN A 109 -6.12 -7.03 -13.73
C ASN A 109 -7.29 -7.99 -14.02
N ASP A 110 -8.10 -7.66 -15.02
CA ASP A 110 -9.13 -8.56 -15.53
C ASP A 110 -8.46 -9.78 -16.21
N PRO A 111 -8.85 -11.03 -15.83
CA PRO A 111 -8.19 -12.23 -16.34
C PRO A 111 -8.32 -12.42 -17.86
N GLU A 112 -9.45 -12.04 -18.46
CA GLU A 112 -9.66 -12.20 -19.91
C GLU A 112 -8.89 -11.15 -20.71
N LEU A 113 -8.84 -9.89 -20.21
CA LEU A 113 -7.97 -8.88 -20.80
C LEU A 113 -6.49 -9.25 -20.67
N ALA A 114 -6.10 -9.85 -19.55
CA ALA A 114 -4.72 -10.30 -19.35
C ALA A 114 -4.33 -11.42 -20.34
N LYS A 115 -5.22 -12.38 -20.64
CA LYS A 115 -4.99 -13.41 -21.66
C LYS A 115 -4.84 -12.81 -23.07
N THR A 116 -5.73 -11.89 -23.42
CA THR A 116 -5.68 -11.19 -24.72
C THR A 116 -4.37 -10.43 -24.86
N ALA A 117 -4.03 -9.62 -23.84
CA ALA A 117 -2.79 -8.87 -23.82
C ALA A 117 -1.54 -9.78 -23.91
N PHE A 118 -1.53 -10.91 -23.23
CA PHE A 118 -0.43 -11.86 -23.30
C PHE A 118 -0.17 -12.36 -24.73
N SER A 119 -1.24 -12.65 -25.47
CA SER A 119 -1.12 -13.05 -26.89
C SER A 119 -0.57 -11.93 -27.77
N VAL A 120 -0.95 -10.68 -27.48
CA VAL A 120 -0.41 -9.49 -28.17
C VAL A 120 1.06 -9.27 -27.82
N LEU A 121 1.38 -9.33 -26.52
CA LEU A 121 2.75 -9.12 -26.03
C LEU A 121 3.73 -10.12 -26.65
N LYS A 122 3.34 -11.39 -26.82
CA LYS A 122 4.17 -12.37 -27.53
C LYS A 122 4.54 -11.93 -28.95
N LYS A 123 3.62 -11.27 -29.66
CA LYS A 123 3.86 -10.77 -31.02
C LYS A 123 4.73 -9.51 -31.03
N VAL A 124 4.55 -8.62 -30.04
CA VAL A 124 5.22 -7.31 -29.98
C VAL A 124 6.64 -7.41 -29.41
N VAL A 125 6.81 -8.11 -28.28
CA VAL A 125 8.11 -8.12 -27.55
C VAL A 125 8.82 -9.47 -27.56
N GLY A 126 8.14 -10.54 -27.93
CA GLY A 126 8.62 -11.93 -27.77
C GLY A 126 8.34 -12.49 -26.38
N GLU A 127 8.09 -13.81 -26.31
CA GLU A 127 7.71 -14.49 -25.05
C GLU A 127 8.81 -14.40 -23.99
N GLU A 128 10.06 -14.42 -24.43
CA GLU A 128 11.26 -14.38 -23.57
C GLU A 128 11.43 -13.04 -22.82
N LYS A 129 10.74 -11.98 -23.27
CA LYS A 129 10.76 -10.65 -22.62
C LYS A 129 9.57 -10.39 -21.73
N ILE A 130 8.62 -11.31 -21.69
CA ILE A 130 7.43 -11.19 -20.83
C ILE A 130 7.78 -11.72 -19.44
N VAL A 131 7.64 -10.87 -18.43
CA VAL A 131 7.88 -11.24 -17.04
C VAL A 131 6.54 -11.32 -16.29
N TYR A 132 6.26 -12.49 -15.73
CA TYR A 132 5.15 -12.65 -14.80
C TYR A 132 5.56 -12.16 -13.42
N VAL A 133 4.78 -11.25 -12.87
CA VAL A 133 5.00 -10.75 -11.52
C VAL A 133 4.24 -11.66 -10.54
N GLU A 134 4.96 -12.58 -9.91
CA GLU A 134 4.38 -13.54 -8.97
C GLU A 134 3.90 -12.89 -7.66
N LYS A 135 4.57 -11.81 -7.22
CA LYS A 135 4.26 -11.11 -5.98
C LYS A 135 3.67 -9.74 -6.27
N PRO A 136 2.48 -9.44 -5.74
CA PRO A 136 1.89 -8.13 -5.95
C PRO A 136 2.74 -7.03 -5.32
N ALA A 137 2.76 -5.86 -5.97
CA ALA A 137 3.30 -4.64 -5.38
C ALA A 137 2.25 -4.02 -4.42
N LEU A 138 2.71 -3.52 -3.27
CA LEU A 138 1.84 -2.85 -2.29
C LEU A 138 1.88 -1.31 -2.44
N GLY A 139 2.36 -0.80 -3.58
CA GLY A 139 2.28 0.61 -3.94
C GLY A 139 0.83 1.06 -4.16
N GLY A 140 0.58 2.37 -4.00
CA GLY A 140 -0.70 2.97 -4.37
C GLY A 140 -0.70 3.32 -5.86
N GLU A 141 -1.83 3.07 -6.55
CA GLU A 141 -2.02 3.33 -7.97
C GLU A 141 -3.46 3.81 -8.20
N ASP A 142 -3.64 4.99 -8.78
CA ASP A 142 -4.96 5.59 -8.98
C ASP A 142 -5.76 4.92 -10.10
N PHE A 143 -5.10 4.26 -11.06
CA PHE A 143 -5.75 3.41 -12.05
C PHE A 143 -6.59 2.29 -11.42
N ALA A 144 -6.35 1.96 -10.16
CA ALA A 144 -7.14 1.01 -9.40
C ALA A 144 -8.62 1.40 -9.29
N PHE A 145 -8.96 2.69 -9.35
CA PHE A 145 -10.36 3.12 -9.38
C PHE A 145 -11.05 2.72 -10.68
N PHE A 146 -10.35 2.77 -11.82
CA PHE A 146 -10.89 2.28 -13.08
C PHE A 146 -11.10 0.76 -13.04
N SER A 147 -10.13 0.01 -12.53
CA SER A 147 -10.24 -1.46 -12.45
C SER A 147 -11.35 -1.95 -11.52
N LYS A 148 -11.85 -1.10 -10.63
CA LYS A 148 -13.00 -1.37 -9.78
C LYS A 148 -14.34 -1.26 -10.52
N GLU A 149 -14.42 -0.35 -11.49
CA GLU A 149 -15.67 -0.01 -12.19
C GLU A 149 -15.82 -0.75 -13.53
N ILE A 150 -14.71 -1.06 -14.20
CA ILE A 150 -14.69 -1.70 -15.52
C ILE A 150 -13.56 -2.73 -15.59
N PRO A 151 -13.67 -3.76 -16.45
CA PRO A 151 -12.55 -4.63 -16.77
C PRO A 151 -11.33 -3.81 -17.20
N ALA A 152 -10.22 -3.95 -16.53
CA ALA A 152 -9.04 -3.14 -16.74
C ALA A 152 -7.77 -3.99 -16.75
N LEU A 153 -6.73 -3.49 -17.40
CA LEU A 153 -5.42 -4.11 -17.49
C LEU A 153 -4.34 -3.07 -17.22
N PHE A 154 -3.47 -3.38 -16.28
CA PHE A 154 -2.28 -2.59 -15.96
C PHE A 154 -1.04 -3.42 -16.20
N LEU A 155 -0.08 -2.86 -16.93
CA LEU A 155 1.17 -3.53 -17.31
C LEU A 155 2.37 -2.72 -16.79
N TRP A 156 3.37 -3.41 -16.32
CA TRP A 156 4.67 -2.83 -16.03
C TRP A 156 5.55 -2.83 -17.29
N LEU A 157 6.06 -1.66 -17.67
CA LEU A 157 7.00 -1.52 -18.75
C LEU A 157 8.44 -1.51 -18.19
N GLY A 158 9.24 -2.50 -18.56
CA GLY A 158 10.67 -2.52 -18.25
C GLY A 158 11.40 -1.39 -18.97
N CYS A 159 12.11 -0.56 -18.22
CA CYS A 159 12.81 0.62 -18.77
C CYS A 159 14.28 0.70 -18.33
N ARG A 160 14.86 -0.42 -17.89
CA ARG A 160 16.27 -0.46 -17.48
C ARG A 160 17.16 -0.39 -18.72
N PRO A 161 18.17 0.53 -18.76
CA PRO A 161 19.12 0.62 -19.86
C PRO A 161 19.90 -0.67 -20.05
N GLU A 162 20.23 -0.96 -21.30
CA GLU A 162 21.06 -2.12 -21.66
C GLU A 162 22.44 -2.03 -21.00
N GLY A 163 22.92 -3.15 -20.46
CA GLY A 163 24.22 -3.23 -19.77
C GLY A 163 24.22 -2.75 -18.32
N VAL A 164 23.13 -2.16 -17.81
CA VAL A 164 22.99 -1.82 -16.40
C VAL A 164 22.47 -3.04 -15.64
N ALA A 165 23.12 -3.46 -14.56
CA ALA A 165 22.62 -4.53 -13.72
C ALA A 165 21.36 -4.08 -12.96
N ARG A 166 20.50 -5.05 -12.58
CA ARG A 166 19.23 -4.72 -11.89
C ARG A 166 19.47 -4.03 -10.54
N GLU A 167 20.46 -4.48 -9.83
CA GLU A 167 20.89 -3.96 -8.52
C GLU A 167 21.48 -2.55 -8.61
N ASP A 168 21.99 -2.14 -9.76
CA ASP A 168 22.57 -0.81 -10.02
C ASP A 168 21.52 0.20 -10.50
N MET A 169 20.30 -0.27 -10.86
CA MET A 169 19.23 0.61 -11.29
C MET A 169 18.59 1.31 -10.11
N PRO A 170 18.63 2.65 -10.00
CA PRO A 170 17.90 3.37 -8.98
C PRO A 170 16.40 3.04 -9.03
N PRO A 171 15.75 2.87 -7.88
CA PRO A 171 14.32 2.57 -7.84
C PRO A 171 13.48 3.77 -8.33
N LEU A 172 12.22 3.51 -8.64
CA LEU A 172 11.22 4.57 -8.87
C LEU A 172 11.22 5.57 -7.71
N HIS A 173 10.94 6.85 -8.00
CA HIS A 173 10.96 7.97 -7.06
C HIS A 173 12.35 8.35 -6.51
N ASN A 174 13.42 7.85 -7.13
CA ASN A 174 14.78 8.28 -6.85
C ASN A 174 15.18 9.38 -7.84
N ASN A 175 15.88 10.43 -7.38
CA ASN A 175 16.35 11.52 -8.24
C ASN A 175 17.41 11.11 -9.27
N MET A 176 18.01 9.93 -9.10
CA MET A 176 18.96 9.31 -10.06
C MET A 176 18.28 8.32 -11.01
N PHE A 177 16.96 8.16 -10.93
CA PHE A 177 16.24 7.29 -11.84
C PHE A 177 16.30 7.81 -13.27
N LEU A 178 16.93 7.04 -14.16
CA LEU A 178 17.07 7.36 -15.58
C LEU A 178 16.61 6.15 -16.42
N PRO A 179 15.39 6.19 -16.98
CA PRO A 179 14.88 5.11 -17.83
C PRO A 179 15.55 5.13 -19.22
N ASP A 180 15.61 3.98 -19.87
CA ASP A 180 15.90 3.90 -21.30
C ASP A 180 14.70 4.43 -22.10
N GLU A 181 14.90 5.52 -22.84
CA GLU A 181 13.83 6.14 -23.64
C GLU A 181 13.33 5.23 -24.78
N LYS A 182 14.09 4.21 -25.19
CA LYS A 182 13.63 3.20 -26.14
C LYS A 182 12.39 2.44 -25.62
N ALA A 183 12.20 2.36 -24.32
CA ALA A 183 11.01 1.77 -23.72
C ALA A 183 9.72 2.54 -24.09
N LEU A 184 9.79 3.84 -24.36
CA LEU A 184 8.61 4.65 -24.67
C LEU A 184 7.92 4.18 -25.96
N SER A 185 8.68 3.96 -27.03
CA SER A 185 8.11 3.46 -28.30
C SER A 185 7.50 2.08 -28.13
N LEU A 186 8.16 1.19 -27.36
CA LEU A 186 7.64 -0.14 -27.06
C LEU A 186 6.34 -0.07 -26.24
N GLY A 187 6.27 0.86 -25.27
CA GLY A 187 5.05 1.10 -24.49
C GLY A 187 3.89 1.54 -25.37
N VAL A 188 4.12 2.47 -26.29
CA VAL A 188 3.09 2.93 -27.24
C VAL A 188 2.62 1.79 -28.13
N GLU A 189 3.54 1.04 -28.73
CA GLU A 189 3.23 -0.11 -29.60
C GLU A 189 2.40 -1.17 -28.84
N THR A 190 2.79 -1.47 -27.62
CA THR A 190 2.09 -2.41 -26.76
C THR A 190 0.64 -1.98 -26.48
N LEU A 191 0.43 -0.72 -26.04
CA LEU A 191 -0.90 -0.21 -25.73
C LEU A 191 -1.79 -0.16 -26.96
N VAL A 192 -1.28 0.32 -28.09
CA VAL A 192 -2.03 0.38 -29.37
C VAL A 192 -2.40 -1.01 -29.85
N SER A 193 -1.45 -1.96 -29.82
CA SER A 193 -1.70 -3.33 -30.26
C SER A 193 -2.75 -4.05 -29.36
N CYS A 194 -2.68 -3.86 -28.06
CA CYS A 194 -3.69 -4.39 -27.14
C CYS A 194 -5.09 -3.79 -27.41
N ALA A 195 -5.17 -2.48 -27.67
CA ALA A 195 -6.43 -1.82 -27.95
C ALA A 195 -7.04 -2.30 -29.29
N LEU A 196 -6.24 -2.45 -30.31
CA LEU A 196 -6.69 -2.95 -31.63
C LEU A 196 -7.20 -4.39 -31.52
N GLU A 197 -6.45 -5.29 -30.89
CA GLU A 197 -6.85 -6.69 -30.71
C GLU A 197 -8.18 -6.79 -29.92
N TYR A 198 -8.34 -5.98 -28.89
CA TYR A 198 -9.58 -5.93 -28.11
C TYR A 198 -10.78 -5.47 -28.95
N LEU A 199 -10.59 -4.42 -29.78
CA LEU A 199 -11.64 -3.88 -30.64
C LEU A 199 -11.99 -4.84 -31.79
N GLU A 200 -11.03 -5.55 -32.35
CA GLU A 200 -11.24 -6.54 -33.42
C GLU A 200 -11.98 -7.77 -32.89
N GLY A 201 -11.62 -8.26 -31.69
CA GLY A 201 -12.32 -9.38 -31.06
C GLY A 201 -13.80 -9.11 -30.78
N ARG A 202 -14.18 -7.84 -30.57
CA ARG A 202 -15.59 -7.44 -30.37
C ARG A 202 -16.41 -7.33 -31.65
N LYS A 203 -15.78 -7.22 -32.82
CA LYS A 203 -16.49 -7.15 -34.10
C LYS A 203 -16.98 -8.53 -34.56
N GLY A 204 -16.50 -9.61 -33.94
CA GLY A 204 -16.87 -10.98 -34.28
C GLY A 204 -17.81 -11.64 -33.27
N ALA A 205 -18.24 -10.93 -32.22
CA ALA A 205 -19.18 -11.39 -31.22
C ALA A 205 -20.49 -10.61 -31.29
#